data_225c251a520f4722c3d4361fd2e67143
#
_entry.id   225c251a520f4722c3d4361fd2e67143
#
_cell.length_a   1.000
_cell.length_b   1.000
_cell.length_c   1.000
_cell.angle_alpha   90.00
_cell.angle_beta   90.00
_cell.angle_gamma   90.00
#
_symmetry.space_group_name_H-M   'P 1'
#
loop_
_entity.id
_entity.type
_entity.pdbx_description
1 polymer ?
#
loop_
_entity_poly.entity_id
_entity_poly.type
_entity_poly.pdbx_seq_one_letter_code
_entity_poly.pdbx_strand_id
1 'polypeptide(L)'
;VMRGSKVEEVKELHAGDIGALAKLTKTLTTDSLSTRNMPVTYLRTSISKPYVAMRYKAKKKGDEDKISQSLQKLLMEDLTLNSVNDSENVQTVLYGIGDMQLEVVASELLEKYKVEIELMRPKVAFKETIRKKSDVEYKYKKQSGGHGQYGHVKMTFEPSGDMDTPYVFEQTVVGGAVPKNFFPAVEKGIAESVKK
;
A
#
# COMPACT_ATOMS: atom_id res chain seq x y z
N VAL A 1 -1.76 -29.35 26.24
CA VAL A 1 -1.79 -28.37 27.34
C VAL A 1 -0.37 -27.89 27.58
N MET A 2 -0.19 -26.61 27.85
CA MET A 2 1.11 -26.03 28.21
C MET A 2 1.17 -25.79 29.72
N ARG A 3 2.22 -26.25 30.35
CA ARG A 3 2.52 -26.00 31.78
C ARG A 3 3.92 -25.40 31.89
N GLY A 4 4.00 -24.08 31.90
CA GLY A 4 5.27 -23.36 31.76
C GLY A 4 5.97 -23.68 30.45
N SER A 5 7.21 -24.17 30.46
CA SER A 5 7.95 -24.59 29.26
C SER A 5 7.64 -26.01 28.78
N LYS A 6 6.85 -26.78 29.52
CA LYS A 6 6.53 -28.17 29.18
C LYS A 6 5.23 -28.22 28.40
N VAL A 7 5.26 -28.96 27.28
CA VAL A 7 4.07 -29.24 26.46
C VAL A 7 3.62 -30.67 26.79
N GLU A 8 2.37 -30.82 27.20
CA GLU A 8 1.74 -32.11 27.48
C GLU A 8 0.65 -32.36 26.44
N GLU A 9 0.75 -33.47 25.72
CA GLU A 9 -0.27 -33.88 24.77
C GLU A 9 -1.44 -34.53 25.50
N VAL A 10 -2.64 -34.06 25.21
CA VAL A 10 -3.89 -34.57 25.78
C VAL A 10 -4.80 -35.06 24.66
N LYS A 11 -5.61 -36.08 24.93
CA LYS A 11 -6.52 -36.66 23.95
C LYS A 11 -7.80 -35.84 23.76
N GLU A 12 -8.23 -35.15 24.81
CA GLU A 12 -9.47 -34.38 24.85
C GLU A 12 -9.34 -33.14 25.72
N LEU A 13 -10.15 -32.15 25.45
CA LEU A 13 -10.31 -30.94 26.23
C LEU A 13 -11.77 -30.86 26.68
N HIS A 14 -11.99 -30.52 27.93
CA HIS A 14 -13.33 -30.34 28.49
C HIS A 14 -13.77 -28.88 28.50
N ALA A 15 -15.05 -28.65 28.76
CA ALA A 15 -15.59 -27.30 28.87
C ALA A 15 -14.87 -26.49 29.94
N GLY A 16 -14.33 -25.33 29.58
CA GLY A 16 -13.51 -24.49 30.45
C GLY A 16 -12.01 -24.68 30.30
N ASP A 17 -11.55 -25.72 29.58
CA ASP A 17 -10.14 -25.94 29.33
C ASP A 17 -9.60 -25.01 28.26
N ILE A 18 -8.31 -24.68 28.39
CA ILE A 18 -7.51 -23.97 27.40
C ILE A 18 -6.47 -24.92 26.83
N GLY A 19 -6.50 -25.11 25.52
CA GLY A 19 -5.57 -25.97 24.81
C GLY A 19 -5.08 -25.37 23.52
N ALA A 20 -4.04 -25.95 22.94
CA ALA A 20 -3.48 -25.57 21.65
C ALA A 20 -3.71 -26.68 20.62
N LEU A 21 -4.19 -26.30 19.45
CA LEU A 21 -4.32 -27.14 18.27
C LEU A 21 -3.32 -26.67 17.22
N ALA A 22 -2.50 -27.58 16.73
CA ALA A 22 -1.52 -27.27 15.69
C ALA A 22 -2.04 -27.64 14.28
N LYS A 23 -1.41 -27.07 13.25
CA LYS A 23 -1.65 -27.36 11.81
C LYS A 23 -3.03 -26.95 11.29
N LEU A 24 -3.68 -25.97 11.91
CA LEU A 24 -4.91 -25.37 11.40
C LEU A 24 -4.58 -24.31 10.34
N THR A 25 -4.77 -24.63 9.07
CA THR A 25 -4.38 -23.76 7.95
C THR A 25 -5.42 -22.72 7.56
N LYS A 26 -6.66 -22.88 8.02
CA LYS A 26 -7.79 -22.01 7.64
C LYS A 26 -8.42 -21.29 8.83
N THR A 27 -7.90 -21.46 10.03
CA THR A 27 -8.43 -20.87 11.26
C THR A 27 -7.64 -19.64 11.60
N LEU A 28 -8.34 -18.54 11.81
CA LEU A 28 -7.77 -17.25 12.18
C LEU A 28 -8.09 -16.93 13.65
N THR A 29 -7.39 -15.98 14.22
CA THR A 29 -7.71 -15.41 15.54
C THR A 29 -9.15 -14.93 15.57
N THR A 30 -9.87 -15.20 16.65
CA THR A 30 -11.31 -14.96 16.86
C THR A 30 -12.28 -15.88 16.12
N ASP A 31 -11.80 -16.86 15.36
CA ASP A 31 -12.69 -17.85 14.76
C ASP A 31 -13.21 -18.84 15.82
N SER A 32 -14.45 -19.26 15.64
CA SER A 32 -15.09 -20.28 16.47
C SER A 32 -14.85 -21.67 15.88
N LEU A 33 -14.46 -22.61 16.71
CA LEU A 33 -14.37 -24.03 16.34
C LEU A 33 -15.55 -24.76 16.96
N SER A 34 -16.27 -25.51 16.15
CA SER A 34 -17.42 -26.30 16.57
C SER A 34 -17.48 -27.64 15.88
N THR A 35 -18.22 -28.59 16.45
CA THR A 35 -18.49 -29.87 15.79
C THR A 35 -19.57 -29.72 14.74
N ARG A 36 -19.57 -30.61 13.74
CA ARG A 36 -20.56 -30.58 12.65
C ARG A 36 -21.98 -30.78 13.16
N ASN A 37 -22.14 -31.54 14.23
CA ASN A 37 -23.46 -31.86 14.81
C ASN A 37 -23.98 -30.77 15.74
N MET A 38 -23.14 -29.85 16.20
CA MET A 38 -23.49 -28.76 17.08
C MET A 38 -22.71 -27.50 16.69
N PRO A 39 -23.16 -26.85 15.62
CA PRO A 39 -22.50 -25.65 15.15
C PRO A 39 -22.76 -24.47 16.10
N VAL A 40 -21.70 -23.93 16.68
CA VAL A 40 -21.74 -22.74 17.54
C VAL A 40 -20.77 -21.71 17.00
N THR A 41 -21.21 -20.48 16.90
CA THR A 41 -20.36 -19.35 16.51
C THR A 41 -20.45 -18.27 17.59
N TYR A 42 -19.33 -17.95 18.19
CA TYR A 42 -19.23 -16.86 19.15
C TYR A 42 -19.12 -15.52 18.44
N LEU A 43 -19.61 -14.47 19.08
CA LEU A 43 -19.42 -13.11 18.58
C LEU A 43 -17.92 -12.78 18.56
N ARG A 44 -17.47 -12.27 17.42
CA ARG A 44 -16.07 -11.82 17.29
C ARG A 44 -15.84 -10.60 18.17
N THR A 45 -14.72 -10.60 18.87
CA THR A 45 -14.30 -9.45 19.65
C THR A 45 -13.95 -8.29 18.72
N SER A 46 -14.40 -7.07 19.05
CA SER A 46 -13.97 -5.87 18.34
C SER A 46 -12.51 -5.61 18.62
N ILE A 47 -11.71 -5.53 17.55
CA ILE A 47 -10.28 -5.27 17.63
C ILE A 47 -10.04 -3.81 17.32
N SER A 48 -9.17 -3.16 18.11
CA SER A 48 -8.78 -1.77 17.90
C SER A 48 -8.13 -1.60 16.54
N LYS A 49 -8.56 -0.58 15.80
CA LYS A 49 -7.93 -0.24 14.53
C LYS A 49 -6.56 0.39 14.81
N PRO A 50 -5.54 0.05 14.01
CA PRO A 50 -4.24 0.69 14.13
C PRO A 50 -4.32 2.15 13.67
N TYR A 51 -3.63 3.05 14.38
CA TYR A 51 -3.61 4.49 14.10
C TYR A 51 -2.21 5.09 14.04
N VAL A 52 -1.18 4.33 14.39
CA VAL A 52 0.22 4.71 14.20
C VAL A 52 0.73 4.04 12.93
N ALA A 53 1.43 4.79 12.09
CA ALA A 53 1.96 4.33 10.83
C ALA A 53 3.46 4.59 10.75
N MET A 54 4.24 3.57 10.37
CA MET A 54 5.65 3.71 10.02
C MET A 54 5.95 2.97 8.73
N ARG A 55 6.69 3.59 7.82
CA ARG A 55 7.24 2.87 6.68
C ARG A 55 8.45 2.07 7.12
N TYR A 56 8.70 0.95 6.47
CA TYR A 56 9.89 0.16 6.73
C TYR A 56 10.67 -0.16 5.45
N LYS A 57 11.94 -0.43 5.63
CA LYS A 57 12.82 -0.99 4.59
C LYS A 57 13.63 -2.13 5.17
N ALA A 58 14.00 -3.07 4.30
CA ALA A 58 15.03 -4.05 4.63
C ALA A 58 16.38 -3.33 4.86
N LYS A 59 17.07 -3.59 5.96
CA LYS A 59 18.45 -3.11 6.15
C LYS A 59 19.42 -3.81 5.22
N LYS A 60 19.20 -5.09 4.93
CA LYS A 60 20.00 -5.89 4.01
C LYS A 60 19.22 -6.11 2.71
N LYS A 61 19.83 -5.73 1.60
CA LYS A 61 19.27 -5.96 0.26
C LYS A 61 19.12 -7.46 -0.01
N GLY A 62 17.92 -7.86 -0.48
CA GLY A 62 17.57 -9.25 -0.76
C GLY A 62 16.79 -9.95 0.35
N ASP A 63 16.58 -9.30 1.50
CA ASP A 63 15.75 -9.84 2.58
C ASP A 63 14.26 -9.47 2.43
N GLU A 64 13.86 -8.72 1.39
CA GLU A 64 12.51 -8.16 1.22
C GLU A 64 11.43 -9.24 1.23
N ASP A 65 11.62 -10.34 0.48
CA ASP A 65 10.67 -11.44 0.43
C ASP A 65 10.56 -12.17 1.77
N LYS A 66 11.69 -12.37 2.43
CA LYS A 66 11.74 -13.02 3.74
C LYS A 66 11.07 -12.17 4.82
N ILE A 67 11.26 -10.85 4.78
CA ILE A 67 10.58 -9.90 5.65
C ILE A 67 9.08 -9.97 5.41
N SER A 68 8.64 -9.92 4.16
CA SER A 68 7.21 -9.99 3.79
C SER A 68 6.55 -11.25 4.33
N GLN A 69 7.16 -12.42 4.12
CA GLN A 69 6.64 -13.69 4.62
C GLN A 69 6.63 -13.77 6.16
N SER A 70 7.66 -13.24 6.81
CA SER A 70 7.76 -13.24 8.27
C SER A 70 6.76 -12.28 8.89
N LEU A 71 6.61 -11.10 8.29
CA LEU A 71 5.64 -10.09 8.72
C LEU A 71 4.20 -10.61 8.59
N GLN A 72 3.86 -11.31 7.50
CA GLN A 72 2.54 -11.91 7.36
C GLN A 72 2.18 -12.84 8.50
N LYS A 73 3.15 -13.61 9.04
CA LYS A 73 2.90 -14.47 10.22
C LYS A 73 2.59 -13.64 11.45
N LEU A 74 3.33 -12.56 11.70
CA LEU A 74 3.08 -11.67 12.83
C LEU A 74 1.72 -10.97 12.71
N LEU A 75 1.32 -10.57 11.50
CA LEU A 75 -0.01 -9.99 11.23
C LEU A 75 -1.16 -10.98 11.48
N MET A 76 -0.91 -12.28 11.33
CA MET A 76 -1.90 -13.32 11.67
C MET A 76 -1.98 -13.57 13.19
N GLU A 77 -0.90 -13.35 13.91
CA GLU A 77 -0.84 -13.49 15.39
C GLU A 77 -1.47 -12.27 16.07
N ASP A 78 -1.23 -11.06 15.56
CA ASP A 78 -1.74 -9.79 16.13
C ASP A 78 -2.60 -9.04 15.12
N LEU A 79 -3.91 -9.09 15.30
CA LEU A 79 -4.89 -8.41 14.43
C LEU A 79 -4.95 -6.89 14.60
N THR A 80 -4.23 -6.33 15.57
CA THR A 80 -4.07 -4.86 15.71
C THR A 80 -3.00 -4.30 14.79
N LEU A 81 -2.22 -5.17 14.14
CA LEU A 81 -1.23 -4.81 13.13
C LEU A 81 -1.83 -4.88 11.73
N ASN A 82 -1.36 -4.01 10.85
CA ASN A 82 -1.68 -4.05 9.42
C ASN A 82 -0.46 -3.61 8.60
N SER A 83 -0.33 -4.11 7.38
CA SER A 83 0.71 -3.70 6.45
C SER A 83 0.11 -3.40 5.09
N VAL A 84 0.43 -2.23 4.54
CA VAL A 84 -0.08 -1.75 3.26
C VAL A 84 1.07 -1.38 2.35
N ASN A 85 1.01 -1.86 1.11
CA ASN A 85 1.91 -1.41 0.06
C ASN A 85 1.33 -0.16 -0.60
N ASP A 86 1.97 0.98 -0.34
CA ASP A 86 1.63 2.27 -0.92
C ASP A 86 2.42 2.46 -2.21
N SER A 87 1.77 2.16 -3.33
CA SER A 87 2.36 2.26 -4.67
C SER A 87 2.58 3.71 -5.12
N GLU A 88 1.81 4.66 -4.61
CA GLU A 88 1.93 6.08 -4.96
C GLU A 88 3.26 6.66 -4.47
N ASN A 89 3.65 6.33 -3.24
CA ASN A 89 4.90 6.81 -2.63
C ASN A 89 6.05 5.80 -2.71
N VAL A 90 5.82 4.65 -3.35
CA VAL A 90 6.78 3.54 -3.44
C VAL A 90 7.33 3.20 -2.06
N GLN A 91 6.45 2.82 -1.15
CA GLN A 91 6.80 2.45 0.23
C GLN A 91 5.87 1.37 0.75
N THR A 92 6.34 0.59 1.71
CA THR A 92 5.50 -0.29 2.50
C THR A 92 5.35 0.30 3.90
N VAL A 93 4.11 0.39 4.36
CA VAL A 93 3.74 1.00 5.63
C VAL A 93 3.21 -0.06 6.58
N LEU A 94 3.75 -0.10 7.76
CA LEU A 94 3.31 -0.93 8.87
C LEU A 94 2.48 -0.06 9.82
N TYR A 95 1.28 -0.52 10.15
CA TYR A 95 0.36 0.13 11.06
C TYR A 95 0.25 -0.66 12.35
N GLY A 96 0.17 0.05 13.47
CA GLY A 96 -0.04 -0.51 14.81
C GLY A 96 -0.76 0.47 15.73
N ILE A 97 -1.00 0.08 16.95
CA ILE A 97 -1.64 0.91 17.97
C ILE A 97 -0.66 1.83 18.71
N GLY A 98 0.64 1.68 18.50
CA GLY A 98 1.67 2.51 19.14
C GLY A 98 3.07 2.25 18.60
N ASP A 99 3.98 3.21 18.79
CA ASP A 99 5.37 3.13 18.33
C ASP A 99 6.08 1.94 18.95
N MET A 100 5.91 1.72 20.25
CA MET A 100 6.50 0.59 20.97
C MET A 100 6.09 -0.77 20.39
N GLN A 101 4.85 -0.92 19.94
CA GLN A 101 4.40 -2.16 19.29
C GLN A 101 5.17 -2.38 17.98
N LEU A 102 5.36 -1.34 17.18
CA LEU A 102 6.09 -1.45 15.92
C LEU A 102 7.57 -1.76 16.14
N GLU A 103 8.18 -1.23 17.20
CA GLU A 103 9.55 -1.58 17.62
C GLU A 103 9.64 -3.05 18.08
N VAL A 104 8.64 -3.54 18.80
CA VAL A 104 8.57 -4.96 19.18
C VAL A 104 8.49 -5.85 17.94
N VAL A 105 7.66 -5.50 16.96
CA VAL A 105 7.58 -6.23 15.67
C VAL A 105 8.96 -6.26 14.98
N ALA A 106 9.68 -5.13 14.95
CA ALA A 106 11.02 -5.08 14.37
C ALA A 106 12.01 -5.99 15.12
N SER A 107 11.93 -6.02 16.46
CA SER A 107 12.75 -6.90 17.30
C SER A 107 12.41 -8.37 17.06
N GLU A 108 11.14 -8.72 16.95
CA GLU A 108 10.71 -10.10 16.66
C GLU A 108 11.15 -10.57 15.27
N LEU A 109 11.12 -9.69 14.27
CA LEU A 109 11.65 -10.00 12.94
C LEU A 109 13.13 -10.34 13.00
N LEU A 110 13.89 -9.59 13.80
CA LEU A 110 15.32 -9.86 14.00
C LEU A 110 15.55 -11.14 14.79
N GLU A 111 14.88 -11.33 15.93
CA GLU A 111 15.13 -12.44 16.84
C GLU A 111 14.62 -13.79 16.31
N LYS A 112 13.38 -13.83 15.84
CA LYS A 112 12.73 -15.07 15.37
C LYS A 112 13.11 -15.43 13.94
N TYR A 113 13.18 -14.42 13.06
CA TYR A 113 13.31 -14.66 11.61
C TYR A 113 14.68 -14.26 11.04
N LYS A 114 15.55 -13.63 11.85
CA LYS A 114 16.90 -13.20 11.45
C LYS A 114 16.88 -12.26 10.25
N VAL A 115 15.89 -11.37 10.20
CA VAL A 115 15.78 -10.28 9.24
C VAL A 115 15.63 -8.95 9.97
N GLU A 116 16.26 -7.92 9.46
CA GLU A 116 16.29 -6.61 10.10
C GLU A 116 15.62 -5.56 9.22
N ILE A 117 14.72 -4.79 9.82
CA ILE A 117 14.06 -3.66 9.18
C ILE A 117 14.48 -2.34 9.83
N GLU A 118 14.41 -1.28 9.08
CA GLU A 118 14.52 0.09 9.54
C GLU A 118 13.16 0.76 9.49
N LEU A 119 12.65 1.21 10.62
CA LEU A 119 11.40 1.95 10.75
C LEU A 119 11.65 3.45 10.54
N MET A 120 10.81 4.08 9.73
CA MET A 120 10.91 5.49 9.37
C MET A 120 9.53 6.12 9.28
N ARG A 121 9.46 7.45 9.36
CA ARG A 121 8.21 8.18 9.09
C ARG A 121 7.73 7.90 7.66
N PRO A 122 6.42 7.66 7.44
CA PRO A 122 5.87 7.49 6.12
C PRO A 122 6.08 8.73 5.26
N LYS A 123 6.26 8.54 3.96
CA LYS A 123 6.17 9.63 3.00
C LYS A 123 4.69 10.00 2.85
N VAL A 124 4.42 11.27 2.74
CA VAL A 124 3.07 11.80 2.48
C VAL A 124 2.99 12.15 0.99
N ALA A 125 1.96 11.65 0.32
CA ALA A 125 1.69 12.04 -1.06
C ALA A 125 1.17 13.47 -1.08
N PHE A 126 1.96 14.37 -1.65
CA PHE A 126 1.52 15.73 -1.95
C PHE A 126 1.06 15.77 -3.40
N LYS A 127 -0.14 16.29 -3.62
CA LYS A 127 -0.65 16.56 -4.95
C LYS A 127 -0.56 18.05 -5.22
N GLU A 128 0.00 18.41 -6.37
CA GLU A 128 0.06 19.79 -6.80
C GLU A 128 -1.24 20.18 -7.52
N THR A 129 -1.66 21.43 -7.35
CA THR A 129 -2.79 22.00 -8.08
C THR A 129 -2.48 23.42 -8.52
N ILE A 130 -3.00 23.81 -9.66
CA ILE A 130 -2.91 25.17 -10.15
C ILE A 130 -4.05 26.02 -9.56
N ARG A 131 -3.75 27.28 -9.20
CA ARG A 131 -4.73 28.19 -8.60
C ARG A 131 -5.20 29.30 -9.55
N LYS A 132 -4.50 29.49 -10.67
CA LYS A 132 -4.76 30.57 -11.64
C LYS A 132 -4.73 30.00 -13.05
N LYS A 133 -5.50 30.64 -13.93
CA LYS A 133 -5.42 30.41 -15.35
C LYS A 133 -4.06 30.83 -15.89
N SER A 134 -3.45 30.02 -16.73
CA SER A 134 -2.16 30.28 -17.34
C SER A 134 -2.16 29.82 -18.80
N ASP A 135 -1.76 30.72 -19.69
CA ASP A 135 -1.56 30.40 -21.10
C ASP A 135 -0.09 30.07 -21.35
N VAL A 136 0.16 28.94 -21.97
CA VAL A 136 1.51 28.42 -22.19
C VAL A 136 1.68 28.07 -23.66
N GLU A 137 2.81 28.49 -24.23
CA GLU A 137 3.25 28.12 -25.56
C GLU A 137 4.61 27.45 -25.48
N TYR A 138 4.74 26.27 -26.08
CA TYR A 138 6.00 25.56 -26.15
C TYR A 138 6.27 25.04 -27.55
N LYS A 139 7.48 25.28 -28.04
CA LYS A 139 7.99 24.81 -29.31
C LYS A 139 9.17 23.87 -29.10
N TYR A 140 8.97 22.61 -29.42
CA TYR A 140 10.02 21.63 -29.45
C TYR A 140 10.61 21.48 -30.83
N LYS A 141 11.91 21.68 -30.97
CA LYS A 141 12.63 21.47 -32.23
C LYS A 141 13.93 20.74 -31.90
N LYS A 142 14.07 19.53 -32.43
CA LYS A 142 15.31 18.76 -32.31
C LYS A 142 15.69 18.22 -33.68
N GLN A 143 16.90 18.50 -34.12
CA GLN A 143 17.45 18.00 -35.36
C GLN A 143 18.89 17.54 -35.11
N SER A 144 19.11 16.23 -35.25
CA SER A 144 20.41 15.60 -35.09
C SER A 144 20.69 14.67 -36.27
N GLY A 145 20.82 15.28 -37.48
CA GLY A 145 21.01 14.54 -38.74
C GLY A 145 19.70 13.93 -39.27
N GLY A 146 19.48 13.99 -40.59
CA GLY A 146 18.29 13.41 -41.24
C GLY A 146 16.96 14.06 -40.87
N HIS A 147 15.98 13.25 -40.51
CA HIS A 147 14.62 13.74 -40.19
C HIS A 147 14.59 14.33 -38.78
N GLY A 148 14.26 15.62 -38.66
CA GLY A 148 14.10 16.31 -37.37
C GLY A 148 12.75 16.04 -36.71
N GLN A 149 12.69 16.28 -35.40
CA GLN A 149 11.45 16.29 -34.62
C GLN A 149 10.99 17.71 -34.40
N TYR A 150 9.70 17.97 -34.60
CA TYR A 150 9.08 19.25 -34.38
C TYR A 150 7.70 19.09 -33.73
N GLY A 151 7.45 19.88 -32.71
CA GLY A 151 6.15 19.99 -32.06
C GLY A 151 5.95 21.41 -31.55
N HIS A 152 4.79 21.96 -31.78
CA HIS A 152 4.44 23.31 -31.31
C HIS A 152 3.03 23.26 -30.74
N VAL A 153 2.89 23.58 -29.46
CA VAL A 153 1.62 23.51 -28.75
C VAL A 153 1.38 24.80 -28.00
N LYS A 154 0.15 25.30 -28.09
CA LYS A 154 -0.39 26.38 -27.27
C LYS A 154 -1.53 25.82 -26.45
N MET A 155 -1.46 25.98 -25.15
CA MET A 155 -2.45 25.45 -24.20
C MET A 155 -2.75 26.46 -23.10
N THR A 156 -3.99 26.43 -22.66
CA THR A 156 -4.44 27.13 -21.47
C THR A 156 -4.64 26.10 -20.35
N PHE A 157 -4.05 26.35 -19.20
CA PHE A 157 -4.27 25.55 -18.00
C PHE A 157 -5.10 26.38 -17.02
N GLU A 158 -6.16 25.80 -16.49
CA GLU A 158 -7.02 26.44 -15.48
C GLU A 158 -7.50 25.40 -14.45
N PRO A 159 -7.86 25.84 -13.22
CA PRO A 159 -8.42 24.93 -12.23
C PRO A 159 -9.71 24.29 -12.74
N SER A 160 -9.81 22.96 -12.71
CA SER A 160 -11.04 22.24 -13.10
C SER A 160 -12.17 22.35 -12.07
N GLY A 161 -11.81 22.62 -10.79
CA GLY A 161 -12.74 22.56 -9.67
C GLY A 161 -13.06 21.14 -9.21
N ASP A 162 -12.59 20.12 -9.94
CA ASP A 162 -12.74 18.71 -9.60
C ASP A 162 -11.43 18.21 -8.97
N MET A 163 -11.51 17.69 -7.74
CA MET A 163 -10.36 17.16 -6.99
C MET A 163 -10.20 15.66 -7.17
N ASP A 164 -11.19 14.99 -7.75
CA ASP A 164 -11.18 13.53 -7.91
C ASP A 164 -10.56 13.11 -9.24
N THR A 165 -10.65 14.01 -10.25
CA THR A 165 -10.10 13.77 -11.59
C THR A 165 -8.73 14.44 -11.72
N PRO A 166 -7.65 13.72 -12.10
CA PRO A 166 -6.30 14.29 -12.20
C PRO A 166 -6.18 15.44 -13.19
N TYR A 167 -6.91 15.39 -14.29
CA TYR A 167 -7.03 16.45 -15.30
C TYR A 167 -8.25 16.25 -16.17
N VAL A 168 -8.73 17.32 -16.77
CA VAL A 168 -9.75 17.31 -17.84
C VAL A 168 -9.10 17.90 -19.08
N PHE A 169 -9.17 17.19 -20.22
CA PHE A 169 -8.63 17.66 -21.47
C PHE A 169 -9.77 18.12 -22.41
N GLU A 170 -9.71 19.38 -22.78
CA GLU A 170 -10.65 19.96 -23.72
C GLU A 170 -9.91 20.56 -24.92
N GLN A 171 -10.52 20.52 -26.09
CA GLN A 171 -10.00 21.14 -27.29
C GLN A 171 -10.90 22.30 -27.73
N THR A 172 -10.30 23.45 -27.96
CA THR A 172 -11.00 24.68 -28.40
C THR A 172 -10.60 25.11 -29.80
N VAL A 173 -9.97 24.20 -30.57
CA VAL A 173 -9.50 24.51 -31.92
C VAL A 173 -10.67 24.64 -32.88
N VAL A 174 -10.80 25.80 -33.54
CA VAL A 174 -11.84 26.09 -34.51
C VAL A 174 -11.23 26.14 -35.92
N GLY A 175 -12.03 25.79 -36.93
CA GLY A 175 -11.65 25.94 -38.33
C GLY A 175 -10.61 24.93 -38.86
N GLY A 176 -10.33 23.85 -38.11
CA GLY A 176 -9.42 22.80 -38.58
C GLY A 176 -7.93 23.21 -38.59
N ALA A 177 -7.56 24.24 -37.84
CA ALA A 177 -6.18 24.72 -37.75
C ALA A 177 -5.18 23.67 -37.27
N VAL A 178 -5.66 22.69 -36.51
CA VAL A 178 -4.89 21.51 -36.09
C VAL A 178 -5.65 20.25 -36.47
N PRO A 179 -5.05 19.31 -37.23
CA PRO A 179 -5.70 18.04 -37.54
C PRO A 179 -6.05 17.23 -36.27
N LYS A 180 -7.25 16.65 -36.26
CA LYS A 180 -7.80 15.94 -35.07
C LYS A 180 -6.94 14.78 -34.58
N ASN A 181 -6.14 14.18 -35.44
CA ASN A 181 -5.24 13.07 -35.09
C ASN A 181 -4.10 13.48 -34.15
N PHE A 182 -3.83 14.76 -33.95
CA PHE A 182 -2.81 15.23 -33.01
C PHE A 182 -3.33 15.42 -31.58
N PHE A 183 -4.64 15.57 -31.37
CA PHE A 183 -5.21 15.78 -30.03
C PHE A 183 -4.90 14.63 -29.06
N PRO A 184 -5.03 13.34 -29.42
CA PRO A 184 -4.68 12.24 -28.53
C PRO A 184 -3.19 12.22 -28.13
N ALA A 185 -2.31 12.71 -29.00
CA ALA A 185 -0.89 12.80 -28.70
C ALA A 185 -0.58 13.88 -27.66
N VAL A 186 -1.29 15.02 -27.73
CA VAL A 186 -1.17 16.10 -26.73
C VAL A 186 -1.73 15.63 -25.39
N GLU A 187 -2.92 15.03 -25.37
CA GLU A 187 -3.54 14.48 -24.17
C GLU A 187 -2.66 13.42 -23.49
N LYS A 188 -2.08 12.52 -24.28
CA LYS A 188 -1.13 11.53 -23.77
C LYS A 188 0.09 12.18 -23.09
N GLY A 189 0.61 13.26 -23.67
CA GLY A 189 1.72 14.03 -23.10
C GLY A 189 1.34 14.66 -21.75
N ILE A 190 0.13 15.19 -21.61
CA ILE A 190 -0.41 15.71 -20.34
C ILE A 190 -0.52 14.57 -19.32
N ALA A 191 -1.16 13.45 -19.71
CA ALA A 191 -1.35 12.28 -18.84
C ALA A 191 -0.02 11.71 -18.30
N GLU A 192 1.03 11.72 -19.11
CA GLU A 192 2.38 11.30 -18.70
C GLU A 192 3.05 12.31 -17.76
N SER A 193 2.79 13.61 -17.94
CA SER A 193 3.34 14.67 -17.10
C SER A 193 2.69 14.74 -15.73
N VAL A 194 1.39 14.47 -15.63
CA VAL A 194 0.64 14.44 -14.36
C VAL A 194 1.07 13.26 -13.47
N LYS A 195 1.64 12.20 -14.05
CA LYS A 195 2.11 11.01 -13.30
C LYS A 195 3.52 11.16 -12.71
N LYS A 196 4.26 12.19 -13.10
CA LYS A 196 5.63 12.46 -12.62
C LYS A 196 5.64 13.28 -11.34
#